data_4adb46a502de58e2f7c6033a42fd1c1d
#
_entry.id   4adb46a502de58e2f7c6033a42fd1c1d
#
_cell.length_a   1.000
_cell.length_b   1.000
_cell.length_c   1.000
_cell.angle_alpha   90.00
_cell.angle_beta   90.00
_cell.angle_gamma   90.00
#
_symmetry.space_group_name_H-M   'P 1'
#
loop_
_entity.id
_entity.type
_entity.pdbx_description
1 polymer ?
#
loop_
_entity_poly.entity_id
_entity_poly.type
_entity_poly.pdbx_seq_one_letter_code
_entity_poly.pdbx_strand_id
1 'polypeptide(L)'
;MLAWRVVRHGTPPQALSLDEIDRPEPGPGQLRVHVRTTVCNQNEIDGCEGRYRTVDPPLPYVLGMEVVGIVDATGPGLDRWLGRRVMACAVGAHGGHGQWAIVDPDMTFDVPEGLDDVEAAAVFFPFHLAWLALFHRGGLRSGEHLLV
;
A
#
# COMPACT_ATOMS: atom_id res chain seq x y z
N MET A 1 3.97 10.11 14.72
CA MET A 1 4.10 10.27 13.27
C MET A 1 2.88 10.97 12.68
N LEU A 2 3.04 11.72 11.59
CA LEU A 2 1.88 12.24 10.85
C LEU A 2 1.29 11.16 9.96
N ALA A 3 -0.06 11.10 9.92
CA ALA A 3 -0.79 10.17 9.08
C ALA A 3 -2.17 10.74 8.68
N TRP A 4 -2.59 10.47 7.44
CA TRP A 4 -3.95 10.74 6.98
C TRP A 4 -4.88 9.64 7.45
N ARG A 5 -5.87 10.01 8.24
CA ARG A 5 -6.84 9.08 8.84
C ARG A 5 -8.24 9.32 8.34
N VAL A 6 -8.95 8.24 8.09
CA VAL A 6 -10.40 8.28 7.91
C VAL A 6 -11.02 8.31 9.32
N VAL A 7 -11.63 9.41 9.69
CA VAL A 7 -12.22 9.60 11.04
C VAL A 7 -13.73 9.44 11.04
N ARG A 8 -14.34 9.48 9.87
CA ARG A 8 -15.77 9.23 9.62
C ARG A 8 -15.96 8.93 8.13
N HIS A 9 -17.07 8.30 7.75
CA HIS A 9 -17.39 8.15 6.33
C HIS A 9 -17.94 9.45 5.74
N GLY A 10 -17.59 9.69 4.47
CA GLY A 10 -17.99 10.88 3.70
C GLY A 10 -17.07 11.07 2.50
N THR A 11 -17.24 12.17 1.78
CA THR A 11 -16.29 12.56 0.72
C THR A 11 -14.89 12.75 1.33
N PRO A 12 -13.78 12.52 0.57
CA PRO A 12 -12.45 12.63 1.13
C PRO A 12 -12.18 13.90 1.95
N PRO A 13 -12.56 15.11 1.53
CA PRO A 13 -12.37 16.31 2.34
C PRO A 13 -13.15 16.34 3.67
N GLN A 14 -14.22 15.55 3.77
CA GLN A 14 -15.03 15.43 4.98
C GLN A 14 -14.59 14.29 5.88
N ALA A 15 -14.03 13.24 5.27
CA ALA A 15 -13.65 11.99 5.93
C ALA A 15 -12.26 12.04 6.55
N LEU A 16 -11.34 12.79 5.92
CA LEU A 16 -9.92 12.76 6.25
C LEU A 16 -9.53 13.81 7.30
N SER A 17 -8.64 13.38 8.20
CA SER A 17 -7.90 14.25 9.13
C SER A 17 -6.42 13.90 9.07
N LEU A 18 -5.57 14.94 9.10
CA LEU A 18 -4.13 14.75 9.27
C LEU A 18 -3.81 14.79 10.76
N ASP A 19 -3.52 13.65 11.33
CA ASP A 19 -3.32 13.50 12.76
C ASP A 19 -1.88 13.10 13.09
N GLU A 20 -1.42 13.50 14.28
CA GLU A 20 -0.22 12.95 14.88
C GLU A 20 -0.59 11.74 15.73
N ILE A 21 0.00 10.58 15.42
CA ILE A 21 -0.25 9.31 16.10
C ILE A 21 1.06 8.60 16.44
N ASP A 22 1.00 7.56 17.25
CA ASP A 22 2.15 6.74 17.55
C ASP A 22 2.68 6.05 16.28
N ARG A 23 4.01 5.95 16.20
CA ARG A 23 4.64 5.19 15.12
C ARG A 23 4.37 3.70 15.36
N PRO A 24 3.89 2.96 14.35
CA PRO A 24 3.62 1.54 14.51
C PRO A 24 4.92 0.73 14.67
N GLU A 25 4.87 -0.34 15.46
CA GLU A 25 5.98 -1.27 15.62
C GLU A 25 5.64 -2.61 14.93
N PRO A 26 6.60 -3.20 14.15
CA PRO A 26 6.34 -4.45 13.46
C PRO A 26 6.28 -5.62 14.44
N GLY A 27 5.24 -6.41 14.37
CA GLY A 27 5.11 -7.67 15.07
C GLY A 27 5.87 -8.82 14.40
N PRO A 28 5.79 -10.05 14.96
CA PRO A 28 6.33 -11.23 14.32
C PRO A 28 5.79 -11.40 12.88
N GLY A 29 6.68 -11.64 11.93
CA GLY A 29 6.32 -11.78 10.52
C GLY A 29 6.11 -10.47 9.76
N GLN A 30 6.31 -9.32 10.38
CA GLN A 30 6.05 -8.01 9.80
C GLN A 30 7.31 -7.17 9.60
N LEU A 31 7.21 -6.23 8.66
CA LEU A 31 8.22 -5.20 8.39
C LEU A 31 7.59 -3.83 8.63
N ARG A 32 8.42 -2.87 9.03
CA ARG A 32 8.04 -1.46 9.02
C ARG A 32 8.78 -0.73 7.91
N VAL A 33 8.04 0.00 7.12
CA VAL A 33 8.57 0.82 6.02
C VAL A 33 8.47 2.30 6.39
N HIS A 34 9.60 3.02 6.34
CA HIS A 34 9.60 4.47 6.30
C HIS A 34 9.16 4.91 4.91
N VAL A 35 7.94 5.40 4.81
CA VAL A 35 7.25 5.70 3.55
C VAL A 35 7.87 6.93 2.90
N ARG A 36 8.20 6.82 1.61
CA ARG A 36 8.67 7.92 0.75
C ARG A 36 7.61 8.35 -0.24
N THR A 37 6.86 7.37 -0.76
CA THR A 37 5.80 7.60 -1.74
C THR A 37 4.67 6.62 -1.50
N THR A 38 3.46 7.06 -1.75
CA THR A 38 2.24 6.26 -1.75
C THR A 38 1.38 6.67 -2.95
N VAL A 39 0.36 5.90 -3.27
CA VAL A 39 -0.60 6.20 -4.34
C VAL A 39 -1.99 6.43 -3.78
N CYS A 40 -2.80 7.15 -4.53
CA CYS A 40 -4.21 7.31 -4.25
C CYS A 40 -5.00 6.68 -5.40
N ASN A 41 -5.65 5.56 -5.12
CA ASN A 41 -6.49 4.82 -6.05
C ASN A 41 -7.97 5.04 -5.76
N GLN A 42 -8.84 4.43 -6.56
CA GLN A 42 -10.27 4.41 -6.28
C GLN A 42 -10.61 3.79 -4.91
N ASN A 43 -9.79 2.83 -4.46
CA ASN A 43 -9.96 2.17 -3.17
C ASN A 43 -9.92 3.13 -1.98
N GLU A 44 -9.05 4.14 -2.04
CA GLU A 44 -8.94 5.16 -0.99
C GLU A 44 -10.19 6.04 -0.94
N ILE A 45 -10.75 6.37 -2.11
CA ILE A 45 -12.01 7.14 -2.19
C ILE A 45 -13.15 6.29 -1.62
N ASP A 46 -13.26 5.03 -2.04
CA ASP A 46 -14.28 4.11 -1.55
C ASP A 46 -14.13 3.82 -0.05
N GLY A 47 -12.90 3.80 0.46
CA GLY A 47 -12.62 3.72 1.90
C GLY A 47 -13.12 4.93 2.68
N CYS A 48 -12.88 6.14 2.17
CA CYS A 48 -13.43 7.37 2.78
C CYS A 48 -14.96 7.35 2.81
N GLU A 49 -15.59 6.87 1.74
CA GLU A 49 -17.05 6.84 1.62
C GLU A 49 -17.71 5.62 2.27
N GLY A 50 -16.92 4.68 2.85
CA GLY A 50 -17.44 3.46 3.48
C GLY A 50 -18.01 2.45 2.47
N ARG A 51 -17.54 2.49 1.22
CA ARG A 51 -17.98 1.59 0.13
C ARG A 51 -16.99 0.48 -0.19
N TYR A 52 -15.81 0.50 0.41
CA TYR A 52 -14.78 -0.52 0.16
C TYR A 52 -15.10 -1.79 0.93
N ARG A 53 -15.90 -2.66 0.32
CA ARG A 53 -16.52 -3.83 0.97
C ARG A 53 -15.54 -4.91 1.44
N THR A 54 -14.35 -4.97 0.87
CA THR A 54 -13.35 -5.99 1.21
C THR A 54 -12.37 -5.54 2.27
N VAL A 55 -12.33 -4.25 2.57
CA VAL A 55 -11.46 -3.63 3.59
C VAL A 55 -12.30 -2.62 4.36
N ASP A 56 -12.71 -2.99 5.56
CA ASP A 56 -13.57 -2.17 6.42
C ASP A 56 -13.01 -2.15 7.86
N PRO A 57 -11.86 -1.47 8.06
CA PRO A 57 -11.28 -1.34 9.39
C PRO A 57 -12.15 -0.42 10.25
N PRO A 58 -12.16 -0.62 11.58
CA PRO A 58 -12.88 0.26 12.48
C PRO A 58 -12.32 1.69 12.43
N LEU A 59 -13.22 2.66 12.41
CA LEU A 59 -12.83 4.08 12.48
C LEU A 59 -12.31 4.45 13.88
N PRO A 60 -11.30 5.33 13.97
CA PRO A 60 -10.53 5.92 12.89
C PRO A 60 -9.35 5.03 12.46
N TYR A 61 -9.02 4.98 11.17
CA TYR A 61 -7.89 4.21 10.65
C TYR A 61 -7.02 5.05 9.70
N VAL A 62 -5.75 4.67 9.52
CA VAL A 62 -4.85 5.30 8.55
C VAL A 62 -5.16 4.76 7.16
N LEU A 63 -5.41 5.65 6.21
CA LEU A 63 -5.73 5.31 4.83
C LEU A 63 -4.49 4.80 4.08
N GLY A 64 -4.68 4.27 2.87
CA GLY A 64 -3.61 3.92 1.91
C GLY A 64 -3.23 2.46 1.92
N MET A 65 -3.29 1.83 0.74
CA MET A 65 -2.99 0.42 0.56
C MET A 65 -1.52 0.18 0.20
N GLU A 66 -0.92 1.05 -0.59
CA GLU A 66 0.38 0.82 -1.21
C GLU A 66 1.42 1.83 -0.73
N VAL A 67 2.65 1.36 -0.60
CA VAL A 67 3.80 2.19 -0.18
C VAL A 67 5.06 1.84 -0.95
N VAL A 68 5.89 2.85 -1.15
CA VAL A 68 7.30 2.70 -1.53
C VAL A 68 8.14 3.40 -0.47
N GLY A 69 9.21 2.76 -0.03
CA GLY A 69 10.06 3.33 1.00
C GLY A 69 11.21 2.41 1.41
N ILE A 70 11.76 2.67 2.58
CA ILE A 70 12.88 1.92 3.14
C ILE A 70 12.41 1.14 4.36
N VAL A 71 12.74 -0.14 4.43
CA VAL A 71 12.51 -0.95 5.63
C VAL A 71 13.43 -0.45 6.75
N ASP A 72 12.86 0.10 7.82
CA ASP A 72 13.61 0.68 8.94
C ASP A 72 13.52 -0.15 10.23
N ALA A 73 12.57 -1.10 10.30
CA ALA A 73 12.46 -2.06 11.39
C ALA A 73 11.80 -3.36 10.91
N THR A 74 12.08 -4.46 11.61
CA THR A 74 11.55 -5.79 11.28
C THR A 74 11.11 -6.53 12.53
N GLY A 75 10.13 -7.40 12.37
CA GLY A 75 9.86 -8.45 13.35
C GLY A 75 10.98 -9.50 13.40
N PRO A 76 10.98 -10.38 14.40
CA PRO A 76 12.04 -11.36 14.62
C PRO A 76 12.32 -12.23 13.39
N GLY A 77 13.61 -12.42 13.06
CA GLY A 77 14.09 -13.29 11.97
C GLY A 77 13.96 -12.70 10.56
N LEU A 78 13.64 -11.43 10.43
CA LEU A 78 13.46 -10.73 9.16
C LEU A 78 14.56 -9.70 8.87
N ASP A 79 15.67 -9.71 9.60
CA ASP A 79 16.76 -8.71 9.52
C ASP A 79 17.33 -8.52 8.11
N ARG A 80 17.19 -9.53 7.23
CA ARG A 80 17.59 -9.46 5.82
C ARG A 80 16.87 -8.34 5.04
N TRP A 81 15.76 -7.83 5.56
CA TRP A 81 14.98 -6.77 4.93
C TRP A 81 15.42 -5.37 5.32
N LEU A 82 16.16 -5.21 6.45
CA LEU A 82 16.61 -3.91 6.94
C LEU A 82 17.40 -3.14 5.88
N GLY A 83 17.06 -1.88 5.71
CA GLY A 83 17.69 -0.96 4.77
C GLY A 83 17.31 -1.16 3.31
N ARG A 84 16.51 -2.19 2.97
CA ARG A 84 16.08 -2.43 1.59
C ARG A 84 15.06 -1.38 1.16
N ARG A 85 15.17 -0.96 -0.08
CA ARG A 85 14.20 -0.09 -0.75
C ARG A 85 13.14 -0.97 -1.39
N VAL A 86 11.90 -0.82 -0.93
CA VAL A 86 10.80 -1.74 -1.27
C VAL A 86 9.56 -1.02 -1.76
N MET A 87 8.76 -1.73 -2.54
CA MET A 87 7.37 -1.45 -2.84
C MET A 87 6.52 -2.55 -2.19
N ALA A 88 5.44 -2.18 -1.51
CA ALA A 88 4.68 -3.13 -0.70
C ALA A 88 3.21 -2.73 -0.53
N CYS A 89 2.38 -3.72 -0.18
CA CYS A 89 1.04 -3.47 0.35
C CYS A 89 1.08 -3.41 1.87
N ALA A 90 0.42 -2.40 2.44
CA ALA A 90 0.23 -2.29 3.88
C ALA A 90 -0.67 -3.42 4.40
N VAL A 91 -0.41 -3.88 5.62
CA VAL A 91 -1.19 -4.95 6.27
C VAL A 91 -2.66 -4.56 6.35
N GLY A 92 -3.54 -5.46 5.92
CA GLY A 92 -4.97 -5.22 5.88
C GLY A 92 -5.40 -4.21 4.81
N ALA A 93 -4.53 -3.89 3.86
CA ALA A 93 -4.74 -2.92 2.76
C ALA A 93 -5.07 -1.50 3.26
N HIS A 94 -4.56 -1.11 4.41
CA HIS A 94 -4.64 0.24 4.95
C HIS A 94 -3.40 0.57 5.81
N GLY A 95 -3.11 1.85 6.06
CA GLY A 95 -1.93 2.26 6.84
C GLY A 95 -0.83 2.95 6.03
N GLY A 96 -0.93 2.96 4.69
CA GLY A 96 0.12 3.48 3.81
C GLY A 96 0.22 5.01 3.73
N HIS A 97 -0.84 5.74 4.05
CA HIS A 97 -0.84 7.21 4.03
C HIS A 97 -0.34 7.82 5.36
N GLY A 98 0.71 7.23 5.92
CA GLY A 98 1.46 7.70 7.07
C GLY A 98 2.95 7.78 6.78
N GLN A 99 3.72 8.40 7.67
CA GLN A 99 5.18 8.41 7.55
C GLN A 99 5.80 7.02 7.69
N TRP A 100 5.13 6.11 8.37
CA TRP A 100 5.50 4.69 8.49
C TRP A 100 4.28 3.80 8.28
N ALA A 101 4.51 2.66 7.65
CA ALA A 101 3.52 1.62 7.42
C ALA A 101 4.05 0.25 7.84
N ILE A 102 3.14 -0.63 8.27
CA ILE A 102 3.43 -2.05 8.50
C ILE A 102 3.06 -2.83 7.24
N VAL A 103 3.97 -3.69 6.79
CA VAL A 103 3.80 -4.52 5.60
C VAL A 103 4.19 -5.97 5.90
N ASP A 104 3.64 -6.92 5.14
CA ASP A 104 4.02 -8.31 5.19
C ASP A 104 5.08 -8.62 4.10
N PRO A 105 6.08 -9.46 4.39
CA PRO A 105 7.10 -9.85 3.40
C PRO A 105 6.52 -10.46 2.13
N ASP A 106 5.39 -11.17 2.22
CA ASP A 106 4.76 -11.86 1.08
C ASP A 106 4.20 -10.89 0.02
N MET A 107 3.94 -9.63 0.41
CA MET A 107 3.49 -8.56 -0.48
C MET A 107 4.48 -7.40 -0.51
N THR A 108 5.76 -7.72 -0.32
CA THR A 108 6.88 -6.76 -0.32
C THR A 108 7.93 -7.19 -1.34
N PHE A 109 8.29 -6.28 -2.23
CA PHE A 109 9.22 -6.52 -3.33
C PHE A 109 10.30 -5.44 -3.35
N ASP A 110 11.51 -5.79 -3.76
CA ASP A 110 12.54 -4.78 -4.02
C ASP A 110 12.09 -3.88 -5.16
N VAL A 111 12.36 -2.59 -5.03
CA VAL A 111 12.19 -1.67 -6.15
C VAL A 111 13.25 -2.00 -7.20
N PRO A 112 12.86 -2.26 -8.47
CA PRO A 112 13.80 -2.50 -9.54
C PRO A 112 14.80 -1.36 -9.71
N GLU A 113 16.02 -1.70 -10.09
CA GLU A 113 17.02 -0.70 -10.47
C GLU A 113 16.52 0.17 -11.62
N GLY A 114 16.78 1.46 -11.55
CA GLY A 114 16.39 2.43 -12.59
C GLY A 114 15.03 3.08 -12.38
N LEU A 115 14.16 2.56 -11.50
CA LEU A 115 12.92 3.24 -11.13
C LEU A 115 13.15 4.19 -9.96
N ASP A 116 12.61 5.38 -10.03
CA ASP A 116 12.49 6.25 -8.86
C ASP A 116 11.32 5.81 -7.94
N ASP A 117 11.10 6.52 -6.82
CA ASP A 117 10.06 6.12 -5.85
C ASP A 117 8.64 6.34 -6.40
N VAL A 118 8.46 7.37 -7.25
CA VAL A 118 7.17 7.70 -7.87
C VAL A 118 6.81 6.68 -8.96
N GLU A 119 7.79 6.36 -9.82
CA GLU A 119 7.63 5.33 -10.84
C GLU A 119 7.33 3.97 -10.21
N ALA A 120 8.08 3.58 -9.17
CA ALA A 120 7.85 2.33 -8.44
C ALA A 120 6.44 2.26 -7.84
N ALA A 121 5.95 3.35 -7.26
CA ALA A 121 4.60 3.42 -6.71
C ALA A 121 3.53 3.28 -7.81
N ALA A 122 3.75 3.89 -8.98
CA ALA A 122 2.80 3.83 -10.10
C ALA A 122 2.74 2.45 -10.77
N VAL A 123 3.85 1.69 -10.75
CA VAL A 123 3.93 0.38 -11.45
C VAL A 123 3.46 -0.78 -10.59
N PHE A 124 3.65 -0.71 -9.28
CA PHE A 124 3.54 -1.90 -8.42
C PHE A 124 2.19 -2.63 -8.53
N PHE A 125 1.17 -2.14 -7.88
CA PHE A 125 -0.09 -2.88 -7.78
C PHE A 125 -0.93 -2.83 -9.07
N PRO A 126 -1.05 -1.69 -9.78
CA PRO A 126 -1.80 -1.64 -11.03
C PRO A 126 -1.28 -2.61 -12.10
N PHE A 127 0.04 -2.74 -12.26
CA PHE A 127 0.60 -3.68 -13.23
C PHE A 127 0.48 -5.13 -12.76
N HIS A 128 0.61 -5.39 -11.48
CA HIS A 128 0.36 -6.72 -10.90
C HIS A 128 -1.08 -7.16 -11.19
N LEU A 129 -2.05 -6.28 -10.93
CA LEU A 129 -3.46 -6.53 -11.20
C LEU A 129 -3.73 -6.73 -12.70
N ALA A 130 -3.16 -5.88 -13.55
CA ALA A 130 -3.28 -5.98 -15.00
C ALA A 130 -2.71 -7.32 -15.52
N TRP A 131 -1.53 -7.70 -15.05
CA TRP A 131 -0.93 -8.99 -15.39
C TRP A 131 -1.83 -10.17 -15.00
N LEU A 132 -2.31 -10.17 -13.78
CA LEU A 132 -3.21 -11.21 -13.28
C LEU A 132 -4.50 -11.29 -14.11
N ALA A 133 -5.11 -10.15 -14.40
CA ALA A 133 -6.36 -10.08 -15.16
C ALA A 133 -6.17 -10.55 -16.62
N LEU A 134 -5.15 -10.04 -17.31
CA LEU A 134 -4.94 -10.32 -18.73
C LEU A 134 -4.43 -11.74 -18.99
N PHE A 135 -3.41 -12.16 -18.26
CA PHE A 135 -2.73 -13.42 -18.57
C PHE A 135 -3.28 -14.61 -17.76
N HIS A 136 -3.45 -14.47 -16.46
CA HIS A 136 -3.91 -15.59 -15.64
C HIS A 136 -5.42 -15.81 -15.69
N ARG A 137 -6.21 -14.75 -15.78
CA ARG A 137 -7.68 -14.85 -15.81
C ARG A 137 -8.24 -14.75 -17.22
N GLY A 138 -7.77 -13.80 -18.02
CA GLY A 138 -8.20 -13.60 -19.40
C GLY A 138 -7.57 -14.55 -20.39
N GLY A 139 -6.41 -15.12 -20.07
CA GLY A 139 -5.69 -16.03 -20.94
C GLY A 139 -5.21 -15.39 -22.26
N LEU A 140 -4.97 -14.08 -22.23
CA LEU A 140 -4.54 -13.29 -23.40
C LEU A 140 -3.30 -13.91 -24.07
N ARG A 141 -3.36 -14.06 -25.38
CA ARG A 141 -2.31 -14.64 -26.20
C ARG A 141 -1.79 -13.66 -27.24
N SER A 142 -0.58 -13.94 -27.74
CA SER A 142 0.00 -13.15 -28.83
C SER A 142 -0.90 -13.17 -30.08
N GLY A 143 -1.13 -11.98 -30.66
CA GLY A 143 -1.97 -11.80 -31.83
C GLY A 143 -3.45 -11.53 -31.57
N GLU A 144 -3.90 -11.59 -30.31
CA GLU A 144 -5.26 -11.21 -29.92
C GLU A 144 -5.40 -9.69 -29.78
N HIS A 145 -6.62 -9.21 -29.99
CA HIS A 145 -6.97 -7.80 -29.81
C HIS A 145 -7.58 -7.60 -28.43
N LEU A 146 -7.04 -6.66 -27.68
CA LEU A 146 -7.53 -6.26 -26.36
C LEU A 146 -8.26 -4.93 -26.47
N LEU A 147 -9.48 -4.87 -25.96
CA LEU A 147 -10.21 -3.62 -25.76
C LEU A 147 -10.07 -3.22 -24.28
N VAL A 148 -9.60 -1.99 -24.04
CA VAL A 148 -9.45 -1.40 -22.70
C VAL A 148 -10.41 -0.21 -22.57
#